data_0ca99e17f2d500404392cacf7cdda5b8
#
_entry.id   0ca99e17f2d500404392cacf7cdda5b8
#
_cell.length_a   1.000
_cell.length_b   1.000
_cell.length_c   1.000
_cell.angle_alpha   90.00
_cell.angle_beta   90.00
_cell.angle_gamma   90.00
#
_symmetry.space_group_name_H-M   'P 1'
#
loop_
_entity.id
_entity.type
_entity.pdbx_description
1 polymer ?
#
loop_
_entity_poly.entity_id
_entity_poly.type
_entity_poly.pdbx_seq_one_letter_code
_entity_poly.pdbx_strand_id
1 'polypeptide(L)'
;MAIMFCAWKKNILFTEKIFNGEKVLLEDARNVYIDQSVLPEGMLDSIKSNQTIEIEGQFYFDNDKLYITPFVIWDEYGENLIEDFEKSKEEDEVLNKDYILPQSASYLLTESDIEGLDIREINYAKNEIYARHGRLFQSAELQNYLNVKKWYHGTVSPEEFNNSMLSEIERKMQIFVLRS
;
A
#
# COMPACT_ATOMS: atom_id res chain seq x y z
N MET A 1 -21.24 -12.81 -19.39
CA MET A 1 -19.90 -12.37 -19.02
C MET A 1 -19.52 -11.27 -20.00
N ALA A 2 -19.19 -10.10 -19.55
CA ALA A 2 -18.79 -8.99 -20.41
C ALA A 2 -17.34 -8.61 -20.08
N ILE A 3 -16.46 -8.64 -21.07
CA ILE A 3 -15.05 -8.22 -20.94
C ILE A 3 -14.91 -6.82 -21.53
N MET A 4 -14.15 -5.97 -20.89
CA MET A 4 -14.05 -4.58 -21.25
C MET A 4 -12.61 -4.08 -21.22
N PHE A 5 -12.20 -3.40 -22.31
CA PHE A 5 -10.90 -2.75 -22.43
C PHE A 5 -11.04 -1.26 -22.15
N CYS A 6 -10.15 -0.73 -21.31
CA CYS A 6 -10.26 0.63 -20.83
C CYS A 6 -8.90 1.31 -20.70
N ALA A 7 -8.79 2.58 -21.11
CA ALA A 7 -7.67 3.45 -20.78
C ALA A 7 -8.12 4.40 -19.64
N TRP A 8 -7.43 4.35 -18.50
CA TRP A 8 -7.79 5.08 -17.29
C TRP A 8 -7.54 6.60 -17.42
N LYS A 9 -8.61 7.37 -17.34
CA LYS A 9 -8.67 8.73 -16.79
C LYS A 9 -9.80 8.70 -15.78
N LYS A 10 -9.87 9.61 -14.82
CA LYS A 10 -10.95 9.71 -13.80
C LYS A 10 -12.40 9.56 -14.35
N ASN A 11 -12.56 9.51 -15.67
CA ASN A 11 -13.75 9.12 -16.41
C ASN A 11 -13.34 8.11 -17.48
N ILE A 12 -13.81 6.89 -17.38
CA ILE A 12 -13.47 5.79 -18.27
C ILE A 12 -14.23 5.97 -19.60
N LEU A 13 -13.50 6.07 -20.70
CA LEU A 13 -14.08 6.09 -22.04
C LEU A 13 -14.02 4.67 -22.62
N PHE A 14 -15.17 4.04 -22.84
CA PHE A 14 -15.24 2.73 -23.46
C PHE A 14 -15.19 2.82 -24.95
N THR A 15 -14.40 1.92 -25.56
CA THR A 15 -14.37 1.77 -27.01
C THR A 15 -14.92 0.42 -27.45
N GLU A 16 -14.89 -0.60 -26.62
CA GLU A 16 -15.35 -1.95 -27.01
C GLU A 16 -16.01 -2.68 -25.82
N LYS A 17 -17.01 -3.50 -26.12
CA LYS A 17 -17.68 -4.41 -25.18
C LYS A 17 -17.72 -5.81 -25.81
N ILE A 18 -17.38 -6.84 -25.07
CA ILE A 18 -17.63 -8.23 -25.49
C ILE A 18 -18.92 -8.70 -24.81
N PHE A 19 -19.91 -9.06 -25.61
CA PHE A 19 -21.15 -9.64 -25.14
C PHE A 19 -21.33 -11.03 -25.77
N ASN A 20 -21.44 -12.07 -24.94
CA ASN A 20 -21.55 -13.48 -25.41
C ASN A 20 -20.42 -13.91 -26.36
N GLY A 21 -19.20 -13.40 -26.18
CA GLY A 21 -18.05 -13.73 -27.03
C GLY A 21 -17.92 -12.91 -28.32
N GLU A 22 -18.85 -11.99 -28.59
CA GLU A 22 -18.79 -11.08 -29.74
C GLU A 22 -18.37 -9.68 -29.29
N LYS A 23 -17.47 -9.04 -30.05
CA LYS A 23 -17.11 -7.63 -29.85
C LYS A 23 -18.23 -6.74 -30.33
N VAL A 24 -18.77 -5.94 -29.43
CA VAL A 24 -19.76 -4.92 -29.75
C VAL A 24 -19.12 -3.54 -29.53
N LEU A 25 -19.00 -2.75 -30.61
CA LEU A 25 -18.63 -1.34 -30.49
C LEU A 25 -19.74 -0.57 -29.79
N LEU A 26 -19.40 0.19 -28.76
CA LEU A 26 -20.34 1.16 -28.18
C LEU A 26 -20.37 2.36 -29.13
N GLU A 27 -21.48 2.54 -29.84
CA GLU A 27 -21.68 3.66 -30.80
C GLU A 27 -21.64 5.03 -30.10
N ASP A 28 -21.89 5.06 -28.78
CA ASP A 28 -21.75 6.26 -27.95
C ASP A 28 -20.74 5.99 -26.83
N ALA A 29 -19.63 6.73 -26.84
CA ALA A 29 -18.66 6.76 -25.76
C ALA A 29 -19.32 7.29 -24.48
N ARG A 30 -19.90 6.40 -23.67
CA ARG A 30 -20.49 6.74 -22.37
C ARG A 30 -19.45 6.57 -21.29
N ASN A 31 -19.46 7.47 -20.31
CA ASN A 31 -18.71 7.26 -19.09
C ASN A 31 -19.29 6.04 -18.38
N VAL A 32 -18.46 5.06 -18.09
CA VAL A 32 -18.81 3.95 -17.19
C VAL A 32 -18.08 4.15 -15.89
N TYR A 33 -18.78 3.98 -14.81
CA TYR A 33 -18.26 4.15 -13.45
C TYR A 33 -17.95 2.78 -12.87
N ILE A 34 -16.79 2.64 -12.22
CA ILE A 34 -16.48 1.43 -11.47
C ILE A 34 -17.19 1.50 -10.12
N ASP A 35 -17.91 0.43 -9.78
CA ASP A 35 -18.49 0.26 -8.46
C ASP A 35 -17.38 -0.03 -7.46
N GLN A 36 -17.01 0.97 -6.66
CA GLN A 36 -15.93 0.89 -5.68
C GLN A 36 -16.33 0.11 -4.44
N SER A 37 -17.63 -0.11 -4.20
CA SER A 37 -18.12 -0.76 -2.97
C SER A 37 -17.69 -2.23 -2.84
N VAL A 38 -17.32 -2.85 -3.95
CA VAL A 38 -16.87 -4.25 -4.02
C VAL A 38 -15.35 -4.41 -4.10
N LEU A 39 -14.62 -3.31 -4.16
CA LEU A 39 -13.16 -3.30 -4.27
C LEU A 39 -12.50 -3.00 -2.93
N PRO A 40 -11.30 -3.51 -2.67
CA PRO A 40 -10.51 -3.12 -1.51
C PRO A 40 -10.29 -1.60 -1.46
N GLU A 41 -10.37 -1.03 -0.26
CA GLU A 41 -10.18 0.41 -0.06
C GLU A 41 -8.79 0.86 -0.53
N GLY A 42 -8.76 1.92 -1.34
CA GLY A 42 -7.54 2.48 -1.91
C GLY A 42 -6.99 1.74 -3.15
N MET A 43 -7.60 0.62 -3.56
CA MET A 43 -7.12 -0.15 -4.72
C MET A 43 -7.12 0.69 -6.01
N LEU A 44 -8.18 1.47 -6.28
CA LEU A 44 -8.23 2.29 -7.48
C LEU A 44 -7.20 3.42 -7.49
N ASP A 45 -6.76 3.89 -6.33
CA ASP A 45 -5.71 4.91 -6.22
C ASP A 45 -4.32 4.34 -6.58
N SER A 46 -4.14 3.02 -6.48
CA SER A 46 -2.91 2.33 -6.89
C SER A 46 -2.76 2.20 -8.40
N ILE A 47 -3.86 2.30 -9.17
CA ILE A 47 -3.84 2.24 -10.63
C ILE A 47 -3.29 3.55 -11.19
N LYS A 48 -2.21 3.46 -11.97
CA LYS A 48 -1.54 4.65 -12.52
C LYS A 48 -2.40 5.34 -13.57
N SER A 49 -2.34 6.67 -13.60
CA SER A 49 -2.95 7.47 -14.69
C SER A 49 -2.36 7.03 -16.04
N ASN A 50 -3.23 6.81 -17.03
CA ASN A 50 -2.92 6.30 -18.37
C ASN A 50 -2.50 4.82 -18.45
N GLN A 51 -2.66 4.03 -17.40
CA GLN A 51 -2.53 2.58 -17.48
C GLN A 51 -3.73 2.01 -18.24
N THR A 52 -3.49 1.09 -19.16
CA THR A 52 -4.55 0.30 -19.80
C THR A 52 -4.94 -0.83 -18.87
N ILE A 53 -6.22 -0.97 -18.60
CA ILE A 53 -6.75 -2.05 -17.78
C ILE A 53 -7.89 -2.77 -18.53
N GLU A 54 -8.03 -4.04 -18.26
CA GLU A 54 -9.14 -4.87 -18.70
C GLU A 54 -10.01 -5.22 -17.50
N ILE A 55 -11.33 -5.01 -17.60
CA ILE A 55 -12.26 -5.26 -16.49
C ILE A 55 -13.30 -6.28 -16.95
N GLU A 56 -13.43 -7.36 -16.20
CA GLU A 56 -14.55 -8.27 -16.30
C GLU A 56 -15.49 -8.05 -15.13
N GLY A 57 -16.80 -7.87 -15.42
CA GLY A 57 -17.77 -7.56 -14.39
C GLY A 57 -19.21 -7.54 -14.89
N GLN A 58 -20.10 -7.13 -14.00
CA GLN A 58 -21.54 -6.99 -14.27
C GLN A 58 -21.90 -5.51 -14.42
N PHE A 59 -22.60 -5.17 -15.52
CA PHE A 59 -23.12 -3.81 -15.73
C PHE A 59 -24.48 -3.62 -15.08
N TYR A 60 -24.69 -2.43 -14.52
CA TYR A 60 -25.98 -1.97 -14.05
C TYR A 60 -26.14 -0.45 -14.22
N PHE A 61 -27.40 0.02 -14.17
CA PHE A 61 -27.72 1.45 -14.22
C PHE A 61 -28.16 1.93 -12.83
N ASP A 62 -27.63 3.06 -12.42
CA ASP A 62 -28.12 3.82 -11.27
C ASP A 62 -28.15 5.32 -11.62
N ASN A 63 -29.29 5.99 -11.42
CA ASN A 63 -29.50 7.42 -11.70
C ASN A 63 -28.95 7.85 -13.08
N ASP A 64 -29.34 7.13 -14.13
CA ASP A 64 -28.92 7.34 -15.53
C ASP A 64 -27.41 7.20 -15.80
N LYS A 65 -26.64 6.71 -14.83
CA LYS A 65 -25.23 6.37 -14.97
C LYS A 65 -25.05 4.87 -15.13
N LEU A 66 -24.14 4.50 -16.03
CA LEU A 66 -23.75 3.11 -16.23
C LEU A 66 -22.58 2.76 -15.32
N TYR A 67 -22.74 1.75 -14.48
CA TYR A 67 -21.73 1.21 -13.61
C TYR A 67 -21.28 -0.18 -14.04
N ILE A 68 -20.07 -0.55 -13.66
CA ILE A 68 -19.60 -1.93 -13.68
C ILE A 68 -19.20 -2.34 -12.27
N THR A 69 -19.76 -3.46 -11.80
CA THR A 69 -19.30 -4.19 -10.62
C THR A 69 -18.21 -5.15 -11.09
N PRO A 70 -16.93 -4.88 -10.84
CA PRO A 70 -15.84 -5.71 -11.33
C PRO A 70 -15.77 -7.04 -10.58
N PHE A 71 -15.49 -8.13 -11.31
CA PHE A 71 -15.11 -9.43 -10.73
C PHE A 71 -13.60 -9.57 -10.72
N VAL A 72 -12.95 -9.03 -11.76
CA VAL A 72 -11.50 -9.00 -11.91
C VAL A 72 -11.08 -7.79 -12.72
N ILE A 73 -9.90 -7.27 -12.44
CA ILE A 73 -9.25 -6.18 -13.17
C ILE A 73 -7.84 -6.64 -13.50
N TRP A 74 -7.50 -6.69 -14.79
CA TRP A 74 -6.15 -6.99 -15.25
C TRP A 74 -5.43 -5.72 -15.74
N ASP A 75 -4.12 -5.74 -15.60
CA ASP A 75 -3.28 -4.77 -16.28
C ASP A 75 -2.99 -5.18 -17.75
N GLU A 76 -2.19 -4.38 -18.45
CA GLU A 76 -1.78 -4.63 -19.83
C GLU A 76 -0.89 -5.87 -20.01
N TYR A 77 -0.38 -6.46 -18.92
CA TYR A 77 0.45 -7.67 -18.89
C TYR A 77 -0.35 -8.92 -18.51
N GLY A 78 -1.62 -8.76 -18.15
CA GLY A 78 -2.51 -9.85 -17.74
C GLY A 78 -2.39 -10.21 -16.25
N GLU A 79 -1.79 -9.35 -15.41
CA GLU A 79 -1.73 -9.52 -13.96
C GLU A 79 -3.06 -9.07 -13.32
N ASN A 80 -3.56 -9.83 -12.35
CA ASN A 80 -4.79 -9.51 -11.64
C ASN A 80 -4.56 -8.46 -10.56
N LEU A 81 -4.92 -7.23 -10.85
CA LEU A 81 -4.67 -6.08 -9.97
C LEU A 81 -5.39 -6.17 -8.62
N ILE A 82 -6.55 -6.85 -8.52
CA ILE A 82 -7.26 -7.05 -7.26
C ILE A 82 -6.46 -8.00 -6.37
N GLU A 83 -6.07 -9.16 -6.88
CA GLU A 83 -5.30 -10.16 -6.13
C GLU A 83 -3.93 -9.61 -5.72
N ASP A 84 -3.25 -8.88 -6.60
CA ASP A 84 -1.94 -8.32 -6.30
C ASP A 84 -2.02 -7.24 -5.23
N PHE A 85 -3.09 -6.42 -5.25
CA PHE A 85 -3.33 -5.43 -4.21
C PHE A 85 -3.62 -6.08 -2.85
N GLU A 86 -4.45 -7.14 -2.81
CA GLU A 86 -4.74 -7.90 -1.60
C GLU A 86 -3.49 -8.57 -1.04
N LYS A 87 -2.68 -9.22 -1.88
CA LYS A 87 -1.40 -9.80 -1.46
C LYS A 87 -0.44 -8.76 -0.88
N SER A 88 -0.33 -7.59 -1.53
CA SER A 88 0.53 -6.52 -1.03
C SER A 88 0.09 -6.02 0.33
N LYS A 89 -1.22 -5.93 0.58
CA LYS A 89 -1.78 -5.57 1.89
C LYS A 89 -1.49 -6.62 2.97
N GLU A 90 -1.64 -7.91 2.62
CA GLU A 90 -1.31 -9.01 3.55
C GLU A 90 0.19 -9.02 3.89
N GLU A 91 1.06 -8.81 2.92
CA GLU A 91 2.52 -8.70 3.13
C GLU A 91 2.87 -7.50 4.03
N ASP A 92 2.26 -6.34 3.79
CA ASP A 92 2.44 -5.15 4.62
C ASP A 92 1.94 -5.37 6.06
N GLU A 93 0.82 -6.06 6.26
CA GLU A 93 0.33 -6.42 7.59
C GLU A 93 1.28 -7.37 8.32
N VAL A 94 1.82 -8.37 7.63
CA VAL A 94 2.79 -9.33 8.22
C VAL A 94 4.08 -8.60 8.61
N LEU A 95 4.58 -7.71 7.75
CA LEU A 95 5.76 -6.89 8.04
C LEU A 95 5.49 -5.94 9.20
N ASN A 96 4.32 -5.29 9.25
CA ASN A 96 3.95 -4.38 10.32
C ASN A 96 3.85 -5.05 11.69
N LYS A 97 3.39 -6.30 11.77
CA LYS A 97 3.36 -7.09 13.03
C LYS A 97 4.74 -7.37 13.61
N ASP A 98 5.79 -7.27 12.81
CA ASP A 98 7.18 -7.50 13.25
C ASP A 98 7.85 -6.24 13.85
N TYR A 99 7.19 -5.08 13.75
CA TYR A 99 7.59 -3.84 14.43
C TYR A 99 6.87 -3.69 15.78
N ILE A 100 7.53 -3.04 16.73
CA ILE A 100 6.88 -2.65 18.00
C ILE A 100 5.91 -1.48 17.75
N LEU A 101 6.35 -0.48 16.97
CA LEU A 101 5.58 0.72 16.62
C LEU A 101 5.64 0.97 15.11
N PRO A 102 4.92 0.16 14.28
CA PRO A 102 4.97 0.28 12.83
C PRO A 102 4.57 1.67 12.33
N GLN A 103 3.58 2.28 12.97
CA GLN A 103 3.05 3.60 12.63
C GLN A 103 4.05 4.75 12.83
N SER A 104 5.16 4.54 13.54
CA SER A 104 6.20 5.55 13.78
C SER A 104 6.88 6.10 12.51
N ALA A 105 6.69 5.45 11.37
CA ALA A 105 7.13 5.93 10.05
C ALA A 105 6.15 6.93 9.42
N SER A 106 4.86 6.87 9.79
CA SER A 106 3.76 7.51 9.06
C SER A 106 3.15 8.69 9.79
N TYR A 107 3.10 8.69 11.13
CA TYR A 107 2.56 9.79 11.92
C TYR A 107 3.27 9.96 13.28
N LEU A 108 3.04 11.12 13.90
CA LEU A 108 3.60 11.41 15.22
C LEU A 108 2.85 10.62 16.29
N LEU A 109 3.58 9.77 17.03
CA LEU A 109 3.04 9.01 18.15
C LEU A 109 2.66 9.92 19.33
N THR A 110 1.72 9.45 20.09
CA THR A 110 1.24 10.04 21.35
C THR A 110 1.65 9.16 22.54
N GLU A 111 1.42 9.66 23.76
CA GLU A 111 1.66 8.86 24.98
C GLU A 111 0.81 7.57 25.00
N SER A 112 -0.39 7.60 24.43
CA SER A 112 -1.26 6.41 24.36
C SER A 112 -0.73 5.33 23.42
N ASP A 113 0.05 5.70 22.41
CA ASP A 113 0.64 4.73 21.45
C ASP A 113 1.77 3.91 22.08
N ILE A 114 2.38 4.42 23.15
CA ILE A 114 3.47 3.74 23.91
C ILE A 114 3.00 3.22 25.25
N GLU A 115 1.74 3.41 25.61
CA GLU A 115 1.17 2.91 26.85
C GLU A 115 1.27 1.37 26.92
N GLY A 116 1.81 0.87 28.02
CA GLY A 116 2.00 -0.57 28.23
C GLY A 116 3.32 -1.13 27.74
N LEU A 117 4.13 -0.36 27.01
CA LEU A 117 5.47 -0.77 26.64
C LEU A 117 6.46 -0.60 27.81
N ASP A 118 7.33 -1.59 28.00
CA ASP A 118 8.43 -1.45 28.95
C ASP A 118 9.59 -0.61 28.38
N ILE A 119 10.54 -0.22 29.24
CA ILE A 119 11.69 0.62 28.84
C ILE A 119 12.52 -0.05 27.72
N ARG A 120 12.63 -1.37 27.73
CA ARG A 120 13.36 -2.12 26.72
C ARG A 120 12.64 -2.10 25.38
N GLU A 121 11.33 -2.30 25.38
CA GLU A 121 10.47 -2.22 24.21
C GLU A 121 10.49 -0.82 23.60
N ILE A 122 10.41 0.21 24.42
CA ILE A 122 10.55 1.62 23.98
C ILE A 122 11.93 1.86 23.32
N ASN A 123 12.99 1.32 23.93
CA ASN A 123 14.34 1.43 23.36
C ASN A 123 14.46 0.68 22.03
N TYR A 124 13.84 -0.50 21.90
CA TYR A 124 13.80 -1.25 20.65
C TYR A 124 13.01 -0.51 19.59
N ALA A 125 11.79 -0.06 19.88
CA ALA A 125 10.95 0.72 18.97
C ALA A 125 11.65 1.98 18.43
N LYS A 126 12.36 2.69 19.31
CA LYS A 126 13.19 3.83 18.88
C LYS A 126 14.28 3.42 17.89
N ASN A 127 14.96 2.31 18.14
CA ASN A 127 16.03 1.85 17.28
C ASN A 127 15.54 1.20 15.99
N GLU A 128 14.29 0.69 15.95
CA GLU A 128 13.62 0.26 14.73
C GLU A 128 13.50 1.40 13.71
N ILE A 129 13.31 2.66 14.18
CA ILE A 129 13.31 3.84 13.28
C ILE A 129 14.62 3.96 12.51
N TYR A 130 15.76 3.80 13.18
CA TYR A 130 17.07 3.82 12.51
C TYR A 130 17.30 2.57 11.66
N ALA A 131 16.86 1.42 12.15
CA ALA A 131 17.04 0.13 11.52
C ALA A 131 16.33 0.02 10.15
N ARG A 132 15.18 0.68 9.97
CA ARG A 132 14.48 0.79 8.67
C ARG A 132 15.36 1.37 7.57
N HIS A 133 16.31 2.24 7.95
CA HIS A 133 17.28 2.86 7.04
C HIS A 133 18.61 2.10 6.98
N GLY A 134 18.62 0.83 7.43
CA GLY A 134 19.75 -0.06 7.32
C GLY A 134 20.89 0.22 8.30
N ARG A 135 20.67 0.99 9.38
CA ARG A 135 21.72 1.27 10.38
C ARG A 135 22.13 0.00 11.12
N LEU A 136 23.44 -0.22 11.23
CA LEU A 136 24.06 -1.22 12.10
C LEU A 136 24.21 -0.68 13.53
N PHE A 137 24.25 -1.58 14.52
CA PHE A 137 24.28 -1.19 15.93
C PHE A 137 25.47 -1.83 16.65
N GLN A 138 26.13 -1.05 17.51
CA GLN A 138 27.27 -1.52 18.31
C GLN A 138 26.83 -2.39 19.51
N SER A 139 25.60 -2.19 20.02
CA SER A 139 25.03 -3.05 21.04
C SER A 139 24.71 -4.43 20.45
N ALA A 140 25.39 -5.45 20.96
CA ALA A 140 25.15 -6.84 20.54
C ALA A 140 23.70 -7.29 20.80
N GLU A 141 23.09 -6.86 21.92
CA GLU A 141 21.72 -7.15 22.24
C GLU A 141 20.77 -6.61 21.18
N LEU A 142 20.91 -5.30 20.85
CA LEU A 142 20.07 -4.63 19.86
C LEU A 142 20.28 -5.19 18.44
N GLN A 143 21.54 -5.42 18.06
CA GLN A 143 21.87 -6.00 16.77
C GLN A 143 21.26 -7.41 16.62
N ASN A 144 21.33 -8.25 17.67
CA ASN A 144 20.73 -9.58 17.66
C ASN A 144 19.20 -9.52 17.59
N TYR A 145 18.57 -8.57 18.30
CA TYR A 145 17.13 -8.34 18.21
C TYR A 145 16.71 -8.00 16.78
N LEU A 146 17.45 -7.15 16.09
CA LEU A 146 17.14 -6.74 14.73
C LEU A 146 17.45 -7.81 13.68
N ASN A 147 18.53 -8.55 13.85
CA ASN A 147 18.96 -9.58 12.88
C ASN A 147 17.91 -10.69 12.65
N VAL A 148 16.96 -10.90 13.56
CA VAL A 148 15.88 -11.87 13.38
C VAL A 148 14.65 -11.29 12.71
N LYS A 149 14.60 -9.98 12.49
CA LYS A 149 13.52 -9.28 11.81
C LYS A 149 13.62 -9.44 10.31
N LYS A 150 12.53 -9.88 9.65
CA LYS A 150 12.52 -10.13 8.19
C LYS A 150 12.77 -8.86 7.36
N TRP A 151 12.33 -7.71 7.87
CA TRP A 151 12.46 -6.41 7.22
C TRP A 151 13.83 -5.74 7.42
N TYR A 152 14.64 -6.21 8.38
CA TYR A 152 15.90 -5.54 8.69
C TYR A 152 17.03 -5.97 7.75
N HIS A 153 17.67 -4.98 7.12
CA HIS A 153 18.82 -5.16 6.25
C HIS A 153 19.90 -4.16 6.65
N GLY A 154 20.73 -4.51 7.65
CA GLY A 154 21.81 -3.66 8.16
C GLY A 154 22.95 -3.55 7.16
N THR A 155 23.17 -2.36 6.62
CA THR A 155 24.21 -2.06 5.61
C THR A 155 24.97 -0.78 5.89
N VAL A 156 24.47 0.10 6.76
CA VAL A 156 25.05 1.41 7.06
C VAL A 156 25.73 1.39 8.43
N SER A 157 27.02 1.64 8.47
CA SER A 157 27.74 1.70 9.75
C SER A 157 27.24 2.85 10.64
N PRO A 158 27.41 2.76 11.98
CA PRO A 158 26.98 3.84 12.87
C PRO A 158 27.65 5.18 12.58
N GLU A 159 28.87 5.15 12.05
CA GLU A 159 29.67 6.31 11.68
C GLU A 159 29.20 6.99 10.39
N GLU A 160 28.68 6.18 9.46
CA GLU A 160 28.16 6.67 8.16
C GLU A 160 26.69 7.09 8.25
N PHE A 161 25.98 6.65 9.28
CA PHE A 161 24.57 6.96 9.44
C PHE A 161 24.35 8.43 9.75
N ASN A 162 23.53 9.08 8.93
CA ASN A 162 23.20 10.50 9.09
C ASN A 162 21.69 10.69 9.29
N ASN A 163 21.30 11.57 10.21
CA ASN A 163 19.89 11.90 10.48
C ASN A 163 19.15 12.50 9.27
N SER A 164 19.86 12.96 8.23
CA SER A 164 19.22 13.36 6.97
C SER A 164 18.59 12.20 6.20
N MET A 165 18.97 10.96 6.52
CA MET A 165 18.34 9.74 5.97
C MET A 165 16.93 9.53 6.50
N LEU A 166 16.61 10.11 7.65
CA LEU A 166 15.30 10.00 8.30
C LEU A 166 14.30 10.99 7.71
N SER A 167 13.05 10.59 7.61
CA SER A 167 11.94 11.50 7.30
C SER A 167 11.76 12.57 8.38
N GLU A 168 10.99 13.61 8.08
CA GLU A 168 10.67 14.65 9.06
C GLU A 168 9.89 14.09 10.26
N ILE A 169 8.97 13.15 10.01
CA ILE A 169 8.21 12.46 11.06
C ILE A 169 9.13 11.67 11.96
N GLU A 170 10.00 10.84 11.40
CA GLU A 170 10.93 9.99 12.15
C GLU A 170 11.91 10.81 12.99
N ARG A 171 12.40 11.96 12.49
CA ARG A 171 13.23 12.87 13.28
C ARG A 171 12.51 13.45 14.48
N LYS A 172 11.23 13.80 14.34
CA LYS A 172 10.40 14.27 15.45
C LYS A 172 10.12 13.16 16.47
N MET A 173 9.93 11.93 15.99
CA MET A 173 9.71 10.76 16.83
C MET A 173 10.87 10.43 17.77
N GLN A 174 12.12 10.62 17.31
CA GLN A 174 13.29 10.44 18.17
C GLN A 174 13.25 11.33 19.41
N ILE A 175 12.81 12.57 19.25
CA ILE A 175 12.73 13.54 20.37
C ILE A 175 11.64 13.15 21.35
N PHE A 176 10.53 12.60 20.87
CA PHE A 176 9.41 12.16 21.69
C PHE A 176 9.81 10.97 22.58
N VAL A 177 10.37 9.92 22.00
CA VAL A 177 10.77 8.68 22.70
C VAL A 177 11.96 8.91 23.66
N LEU A 178 12.73 10.00 23.51
CA LEU A 178 13.79 10.38 24.44
C LEU A 178 13.28 11.05 25.72
N ARG A 179 12.01 11.47 25.75
CA ARG A 179 11.41 12.19 26.88
C ARG A 179 10.46 11.33 27.71
N SER A 180 10.13 10.14 27.22
CA SER A 180 9.32 9.11 27.90
C SER A 180 10.20 8.16 28.68
#